data_130f96d134b67ee6be07ce9b3da36afb
#
_entry.id   130f96d134b67ee6be07ce9b3da36afb
#
_cell.length_a   1.000
_cell.length_b   1.000
_cell.length_c   1.000
_cell.angle_alpha   90.00
_cell.angle_beta   90.00
_cell.angle_gamma   90.00
#
_symmetry.space_group_name_H-M   'P 1'
#
loop_
_entity.id
_entity.type
_entity.pdbx_description
1 polymer ?
#
loop_
_entity_poly.entity_id
_entity_poly.type
_entity_poly.pdbx_seq_one_letter_code
_entity_poly.pdbx_strand_id
1 'polypeptide(L)'
;MMEDGVIRTARIKLKSKTRQKKKIAAAVYEYQADCDGEWGEIYFDFEKGRQKILWLADWDTTKSRIYAKRVIDFVLKQDSEELPKERLIAFEK
;
A
#
# COMPACT_ATOMS: atom_id res chain seq x y z
N MET A 1 1.18 11.36 30.01
CA MET A 1 1.12 10.85 29.44
C MET A 1 1.60 10.90 28.35
N MET A 2 1.65 10.55 27.99
CA MET A 2 1.99 10.42 27.12
C MET A 2 1.55 10.56 26.06
N GLU A 3 1.96 10.87 25.56
CA GLU A 3 1.47 10.90 24.55
C GLU A 3 1.40 9.85 23.84
N ASP A 4 0.70 9.38 23.59
CA ASP A 4 0.47 8.27 22.84
C ASP A 4 0.87 8.42 21.46
N GLY A 5 1.00 7.39 20.68
CA GLY A 5 1.28 7.42 19.29
C GLY A 5 0.18 8.12 18.50
N VAL A 6 0.54 8.75 17.40
CA VAL A 6 -0.43 9.38 16.52
C VAL A 6 -0.98 8.30 15.59
N ILE A 7 -2.30 8.24 15.48
CA ILE A 7 -2.93 7.31 14.54
C ILE A 7 -2.85 7.89 13.15
N ARG A 8 -2.31 7.12 12.24
CA ARG A 8 -2.20 7.50 10.83
C ARG A 8 -3.06 6.58 10.00
N THR A 9 -3.47 7.04 8.84
CA THR A 9 -4.27 6.23 7.93
C THR A 9 -3.66 6.24 6.55
N ALA A 10 -3.87 5.15 5.82
CA ALA A 10 -3.51 5.05 4.42
C ALA A 10 -4.70 4.44 3.69
N ARG A 11 -5.17 5.13 2.66
CA ARG A 11 -6.25 4.60 1.82
C ARG A 11 -5.60 3.96 0.61
N ILE A 12 -6.04 2.75 0.26
CA ILE A 12 -5.50 2.08 -0.91
C ILE A 12 -6.61 1.73 -1.88
N LYS A 13 -6.25 1.72 -3.17
CA LYS A 13 -7.13 1.29 -4.26
C LYS A 13 -6.33 0.45 -5.23
N LEU A 14 -6.91 -0.69 -5.61
CA LEU A 14 -6.30 -1.54 -6.62
C LEU A 14 -6.50 -0.88 -7.98
N LYS A 15 -5.41 -0.49 -8.62
CA LYS A 15 -5.47 0.19 -9.91
C LYS A 15 -5.47 -0.79 -11.05
N SER A 16 -4.63 -1.82 -10.96
CA SER A 16 -4.56 -2.84 -12.01
C SER A 16 -4.00 -4.12 -11.43
N LYS A 17 -4.29 -5.22 -12.10
CA LYS A 17 -3.75 -6.51 -11.70
C LYS A 17 -3.56 -7.37 -12.92
N THR A 18 -2.58 -8.28 -12.83
CA THR A 18 -2.33 -9.28 -13.84
C THR A 18 -2.55 -10.64 -13.20
N ARG A 19 -3.47 -11.41 -13.77
CA ARG A 19 -3.79 -12.71 -13.21
C ARG A 19 -3.08 -13.79 -14.03
N GLN A 20 -2.55 -14.79 -13.35
CA GLN A 20 -1.93 -15.92 -14.01
C GLN A 20 -2.52 -17.17 -13.38
N LYS A 21 -3.32 -17.90 -14.14
CA LYS A 21 -4.10 -19.02 -13.64
C LYS A 21 -5.03 -18.52 -12.54
N LYS A 22 -4.95 -19.10 -11.35
CA LYS A 22 -5.83 -18.71 -10.24
C LYS A 22 -5.27 -17.62 -9.37
N LYS A 23 -4.00 -17.27 -9.55
CA LYS A 23 -3.34 -16.32 -8.69
C LYS A 23 -3.08 -15.02 -9.41
N ILE A 24 -3.02 -13.94 -8.62
CA ILE A 24 -2.63 -12.64 -9.15
C ILE A 24 -1.12 -12.60 -9.15
N ALA A 25 -0.53 -12.47 -10.34
CA ALA A 25 0.92 -12.45 -10.49
C ALA A 25 1.51 -11.09 -10.17
N ALA A 26 0.79 -10.02 -10.49
CA ALA A 26 1.27 -8.67 -10.27
C ALA A 26 0.10 -7.73 -10.08
N ALA A 27 0.35 -6.60 -9.42
CA ALA A 27 -0.69 -5.61 -9.20
C ALA A 27 -0.07 -4.24 -8.97
N VAL A 28 -0.85 -3.20 -9.23
CA VAL A 28 -0.49 -1.84 -8.89
C VAL A 28 -1.56 -1.31 -7.95
N TYR A 29 -1.13 -0.82 -6.82
CA TYR A 29 -2.01 -0.14 -5.87
C TYR A 29 -1.69 1.33 -5.82
N GLU A 30 -2.75 2.16 -5.80
CA GLU A 30 -2.61 3.56 -5.45
C GLU A 30 -2.79 3.69 -3.95
N TYR A 31 -2.11 4.63 -3.33
CA TYR A 31 -2.30 4.88 -1.91
C TYR A 31 -2.29 6.37 -1.62
N GLN A 32 -3.04 6.76 -0.60
CA GLN A 32 -3.14 8.14 -0.18
C GLN A 32 -2.85 8.22 1.31
N ALA A 33 -1.93 9.10 1.68
CA ALA A 33 -1.54 9.26 3.08
C ALA A 33 -2.55 10.14 3.81
N ASP A 34 -3.03 9.68 4.95
CA ASP A 34 -3.98 10.42 5.81
C ASP A 34 -5.22 10.92 5.06
N CYS A 35 -5.62 10.19 4.02
CA CYS A 35 -6.80 10.51 3.21
C CYS A 35 -6.76 11.92 2.64
N ASP A 36 -5.58 12.41 2.31
CA ASP A 36 -5.42 13.77 1.82
C ASP A 36 -4.26 13.82 0.83
N GLY A 37 -4.34 14.78 -0.11
CA GLY A 37 -3.25 15.03 -1.06
C GLY A 37 -3.22 14.06 -2.22
N GLU A 38 -2.15 14.16 -2.99
CA GLU A 38 -1.98 13.35 -4.19
C GLU A 38 -1.64 11.91 -3.82
N TRP A 39 -2.13 10.99 -4.64
CA TRP A 39 -1.90 9.56 -4.43
C TRP A 39 -0.54 9.14 -4.96
N GLY A 40 0.07 8.17 -4.29
CA GLY A 40 1.25 7.50 -4.80
C GLY A 40 0.86 6.18 -5.43
N GLU A 41 1.83 5.46 -5.98
CA GLU A 41 1.59 4.15 -6.57
C GLU A 41 2.70 3.19 -6.21
N ILE A 42 2.32 1.93 -5.99
CA ILE A 42 3.25 0.86 -5.65
C ILE A 42 2.96 -0.34 -6.55
N TYR A 43 3.99 -0.84 -7.20
CA TYR A 43 3.90 -2.03 -8.04
C TYR A 43 4.32 -3.26 -7.21
N PHE A 44 3.55 -4.34 -7.33
CA PHE A 44 3.84 -5.60 -6.66
C PHE A 44 4.03 -6.69 -7.69
N ASP A 45 5.14 -7.42 -7.57
CA ASP A 45 5.39 -8.63 -8.35
C ASP A 45 5.35 -9.79 -7.37
N PHE A 46 4.22 -10.49 -7.33
CA PHE A 46 4.02 -11.55 -6.35
C PHE A 46 4.77 -12.83 -6.71
N GLU A 47 5.09 -13.01 -7.97
CA GLU A 47 5.82 -14.19 -8.39
C GLU A 47 7.28 -14.13 -7.93
N LYS A 48 7.88 -12.96 -8.00
CA LYS A 48 9.27 -12.78 -7.60
C LYS A 48 9.43 -12.24 -6.19
N GLY A 49 8.31 -11.92 -5.54
CA GLY A 49 8.34 -11.39 -4.20
C GLY A 49 8.96 -10.01 -4.12
N ARG A 50 8.76 -9.19 -5.14
CA ARG A 50 9.33 -7.85 -5.20
C ARG A 50 8.25 -6.79 -5.23
N GLN A 51 8.58 -5.62 -4.75
CA GLN A 51 7.70 -4.47 -4.86
C GLN A 51 8.53 -3.24 -5.17
N LYS A 52 7.90 -2.29 -5.85
CA LYS A 52 8.57 -1.06 -6.24
C LYS A 52 7.63 0.11 -6.01
N ILE A 53 8.09 1.10 -5.28
CA ILE A 53 7.33 2.34 -5.11
C ILE A 53 7.56 3.15 -6.38
N LEU A 54 6.49 3.34 -7.16
CA LEU A 54 6.60 4.07 -8.41
C LEU A 54 6.70 5.56 -8.14
N TRP A 55 5.87 6.07 -7.22
CA TRP A 55 6.04 7.41 -6.67
C TRP A 55 5.30 7.50 -5.34
N LEU A 56 5.76 8.40 -4.50
CA LEU A 56 5.23 8.55 -3.15
C LEU A 56 3.99 9.45 -3.15
N ALA A 57 3.05 9.13 -2.28
CA ALA A 57 1.91 9.99 -2.02
C ALA A 57 2.39 11.24 -1.30
N ASP A 58 1.58 12.31 -1.37
CA ASP A 58 1.83 13.48 -0.55
C ASP A 58 1.85 13.04 0.92
N TRP A 59 2.63 13.72 1.73
CA TRP A 59 2.83 13.45 3.16
C TRP A 59 3.72 12.26 3.45
N ASP A 60 4.02 11.41 2.46
CA ASP A 60 5.04 10.40 2.62
C ASP A 60 6.38 11.01 2.21
N THR A 61 7.48 10.51 2.76
CA THR A 61 8.80 11.07 2.45
C THR A 61 9.72 10.00 1.92
N THR A 62 10.65 10.41 1.07
CA THR A 62 11.65 9.51 0.51
C THR A 62 12.44 8.82 1.61
N LYS A 63 12.69 9.54 2.69
CA LYS A 63 13.51 9.05 3.78
C LYS A 63 12.80 7.99 4.62
N SER A 64 11.58 8.27 5.05
CA SER A 64 10.88 7.37 5.96
C SER A 64 9.94 6.40 5.27
N ARG A 65 9.21 6.87 4.25
CA ARG A 65 8.25 6.04 3.49
C ARG A 65 7.29 5.30 4.40
N ILE A 66 6.87 5.96 5.49
CA ILE A 66 6.06 5.32 6.52
C ILE A 66 4.77 4.73 5.95
N TYR A 67 4.06 5.52 5.13
CA TYR A 67 2.78 5.09 4.57
C TYR A 67 2.97 3.98 3.55
N ALA A 68 3.95 4.14 2.65
CA ALA A 68 4.21 3.13 1.64
C ALA A 68 4.60 1.80 2.26
N LYS A 69 5.42 1.82 3.30
CA LYS A 69 5.83 0.60 3.98
C LYS A 69 4.66 -0.12 4.62
N ARG A 70 3.72 0.62 5.22
CA ARG A 70 2.54 0.01 5.82
C ARG A 70 1.63 -0.59 4.76
N VAL A 71 1.50 0.09 3.63
CA VAL A 71 0.71 -0.44 2.51
C VAL A 71 1.33 -1.73 2.00
N ILE A 72 2.65 -1.74 1.82
CA ILE A 72 3.35 -2.93 1.36
C ILE A 72 3.12 -4.09 2.32
N ASP A 73 3.30 -3.87 3.62
CA ASP A 73 3.09 -4.91 4.61
C ASP A 73 1.67 -5.45 4.56
N PHE A 74 0.69 -4.57 4.44
CA PHE A 74 -0.71 -4.97 4.38
C PHE A 74 -0.98 -5.83 3.15
N VAL A 75 -0.55 -5.37 1.97
CA VAL A 75 -0.84 -6.07 0.71
C VAL A 75 -0.16 -7.44 0.69
N LEU A 76 1.06 -7.54 1.20
CA LEU A 76 1.79 -8.81 1.19
C LEU A 76 1.16 -9.85 2.10
N LYS A 77 0.32 -9.44 3.04
CA LYS A 77 -0.39 -10.37 3.93
C LYS A 77 -1.72 -10.84 3.36
N GLN A 78 -2.15 -10.27 2.24
CA GLN A 78 -3.41 -10.65 1.64
C GLN A 78 -3.28 -11.90 0.80
N ASP A 79 -4.42 -12.59 0.59
CA ASP A 79 -4.46 -13.76 -0.27
C ASP A 79 -4.22 -13.31 -1.71
N SER A 80 -3.22 -13.90 -2.36
CA SER A 80 -2.89 -13.53 -3.73
C SER A 80 -3.95 -13.96 -4.75
N GLU A 81 -4.93 -14.76 -4.32
CA GLU A 81 -6.03 -15.12 -5.22
C GLU A 81 -7.12 -14.05 -5.19
N GLU A 82 -7.17 -13.27 -4.12
CA GLU A 82 -8.23 -12.26 -3.99
C GLU A 82 -7.72 -11.05 -3.24
N LEU A 83 -7.20 -10.09 -3.96
CA LEU A 83 -6.71 -8.85 -3.36
C LEU A 83 -7.87 -7.88 -3.16
N PRO A 84 -7.87 -7.13 -2.06
CA PRO A 84 -8.93 -6.15 -1.83
C PRO A 84 -8.85 -5.02 -2.86
N LYS A 85 -10.02 -4.53 -3.28
CA LYS A 85 -10.08 -3.42 -4.22
C LYS A 85 -9.82 -2.09 -3.54
N GLU A 86 -10.32 -1.93 -2.32
CA GLU A 86 -10.13 -0.73 -1.54
C GLU A 86 -10.04 -1.09 -0.07
N ARG A 87 -9.22 -0.34 0.65
CA ARG A 87 -9.13 -0.49 2.11
C ARG A 87 -8.66 0.81 2.72
N LEU A 88 -9.03 1.01 3.96
CA LEU A 88 -8.48 2.06 4.79
C LEU A 88 -7.66 1.37 5.87
N ILE A 89 -6.38 1.67 5.90
CA ILE A 89 -5.45 1.06 6.83
C ILE A 89 -5.13 2.07 7.93
N ALA A 90 -5.30 1.68 9.19
CA ALA A 90 -4.94 2.54 10.31
C ALA A 90 -3.74 1.94 11.01
N PHE A 91 -2.82 2.78 11.42
CA PHE A 91 -1.63 2.32 12.12
C PHE A 91 -1.09 3.41 13.04
N GLU A 92 -0.31 2.99 14.02
CA GLU A 92 0.36 3.94 14.90
C GLU A 92 1.73 4.23 14.34
N LYS A 93 2.08 5.51 14.41
CA LYS A 93 3.37 5.92 13.95
C LYS A 93 4.45 5.58 14.98
#